data_8cb9682ad88186a4463a9b77a927b749
#
_entry.id   8cb9682ad88186a4463a9b77a927b749
#
_cell.length_a   1.000
_cell.length_b   1.000
_cell.length_c   1.000
_cell.angle_alpha   90.00
_cell.angle_beta   90.00
_cell.angle_gamma   90.00
#
_symmetry.space_group_name_H-M   'P 1'
#
loop_
_entity.id
_entity.type
_entity.pdbx_description
1 polymer ?
#
loop_
_entity_poly.entity_id
_entity_poly.type
_entity_poly.pdbx_seq_one_letter_code
_entity_poly.pdbx_strand_id
1 'polypeptide(L)'
;MQTKLVYVLTCAPKATYIEQALISIWSACYHNPDAHIVLLVDDKTNELLVGKRAEVLKYISEKIVISFENTTLTPMCRSRWIKTRVRLIIDGDFLFIDSDTICQRPLNDIDNFECEIGAVLESHLLVNEFCTSLHESAQKVCATIGVDVDVERLYFSSGVLYVKDTTQTHKLYELWHQYWLEGNANGLGIDQPSLAKANIECGHVIQLIDNRWNCIMFTHPRRAKDAYILHFAAYRNMSFLFSKRVLGYIKENGLTEYVKDYIKHPCNSYIPFDSEFYHYKLKDYIKCYNILEKGVKNYAMYIDATFADYSPKNVVYKFLRSGFYKLAITTLLILKWRRTRLNKKYKCIENICAK
;
A
#
# COMPACT_ATOMS: atom_id res chain seq x y z
N MET A 1 2.32 -2.01 -24.06
CA MET A 1 1.25 -1.61 -23.13
C MET A 1 0.83 -0.19 -23.48
N GLN A 2 -0.48 0.05 -23.72
CA GLN A 2 -1.02 1.39 -24.07
C GLN A 2 -1.34 2.20 -22.80
N THR A 3 -1.86 1.54 -21.77
CA THR A 3 -2.16 2.12 -20.47
C THR A 3 -0.89 2.66 -19.80
N LYS A 4 -0.89 3.94 -19.43
CA LYS A 4 0.23 4.57 -18.70
C LYS A 4 0.30 4.05 -17.27
N LEU A 5 1.49 3.89 -16.72
CA LEU A 5 1.69 3.66 -15.28
C LEU A 5 1.95 5.00 -14.59
N VAL A 6 1.15 5.36 -13.62
CA VAL A 6 1.21 6.68 -12.99
C VAL A 6 1.51 6.56 -11.49
N TYR A 7 2.50 7.30 -11.05
CA TYR A 7 2.94 7.39 -9.67
C TYR A 7 2.84 8.82 -9.15
N VAL A 8 2.49 8.97 -7.88
CA VAL A 8 2.56 10.24 -7.15
C VAL A 8 3.58 10.12 -6.04
N LEU A 9 4.52 11.06 -6.00
CA LEU A 9 5.59 11.04 -5.02
C LEU A 9 5.75 12.41 -4.35
N THR A 10 5.57 12.44 -3.03
CA THR A 10 5.94 13.57 -2.18
C THR A 10 6.80 13.10 -1.02
N CYS A 11 7.84 13.82 -0.71
CA CYS A 11 8.83 13.39 0.28
C CYS A 11 9.34 14.55 1.14
N ALA A 12 9.50 14.29 2.43
CA ALA A 12 10.29 15.17 3.28
C ALA A 12 11.79 14.79 3.19
N PRO A 13 12.74 15.72 3.46
CA PRO A 13 14.19 15.45 3.30
C PRO A 13 14.71 14.22 4.05
N LYS A 14 14.16 13.95 5.26
CA LYS A 14 14.57 12.81 6.11
C LYS A 14 13.77 11.54 5.85
N ALA A 15 12.68 11.62 5.09
CA ALA A 15 11.83 10.46 4.77
C ALA A 15 12.45 9.61 3.65
N THR A 16 11.92 8.40 3.47
CA THR A 16 12.41 7.40 2.51
C THR A 16 11.35 7.03 1.47
N TYR A 17 10.45 7.95 1.14
CA TYR A 17 9.40 7.71 0.13
C TYR A 17 9.97 7.67 -1.30
N ILE A 18 11.07 8.40 -1.57
CA ILE A 18 11.78 8.36 -2.85
C ILE A 18 12.36 6.96 -3.06
N GLU A 19 12.96 6.38 -2.04
CA GLU A 19 13.55 5.05 -2.07
C GLU A 19 12.48 3.96 -2.22
N GLN A 20 11.29 4.16 -1.65
CA GLN A 20 10.14 3.28 -1.88
C GLN A 20 9.66 3.37 -3.32
N ALA A 21 9.45 4.58 -3.82
CA ALA A 21 9.05 4.80 -5.21
C ALA A 21 10.09 4.22 -6.19
N LEU A 22 11.39 4.33 -5.88
CA LEU A 22 12.44 3.76 -6.70
C LEU A 22 12.34 2.22 -6.78
N ILE A 23 12.05 1.52 -5.67
CA ILE A 23 11.78 0.07 -5.67
C ILE A 23 10.57 -0.25 -6.56
N SER A 24 9.45 0.47 -6.34
CA SER A 24 8.20 0.21 -7.04
C SER A 24 8.33 0.47 -8.54
N ILE A 25 8.83 1.64 -8.94
CA ILE A 25 9.01 2.05 -10.34
C ILE A 25 10.01 1.11 -11.04
N TRP A 26 11.11 0.78 -10.38
CA TRP A 26 12.07 -0.16 -10.96
C TRP A 26 11.45 -1.54 -11.21
N SER A 27 10.64 -2.05 -10.28
CA SER A 27 9.97 -3.34 -10.44
C SER A 27 8.95 -3.30 -11.60
N ALA A 28 8.22 -2.20 -11.74
CA ALA A 28 7.29 -2.00 -12.85
C ALA A 28 8.03 -1.93 -14.20
N CYS A 29 9.11 -1.16 -14.29
CA CYS A 29 9.95 -1.06 -15.48
C CYS A 29 10.59 -2.41 -15.86
N TYR A 30 11.07 -3.18 -14.86
CA TYR A 30 11.68 -4.48 -15.09
C TYR A 30 10.73 -5.49 -15.74
N HIS A 31 9.48 -5.54 -15.28
CA HIS A 31 8.47 -6.45 -15.84
C HIS A 31 7.74 -5.90 -17.07
N ASN A 32 7.82 -4.59 -17.30
CA ASN A 32 7.15 -3.88 -18.39
C ASN A 32 8.11 -2.87 -19.02
N PRO A 33 9.14 -3.32 -19.76
CA PRO A 33 10.21 -2.43 -20.26
C PRO A 33 9.70 -1.37 -21.24
N ASP A 34 8.58 -1.63 -21.92
CA ASP A 34 7.96 -0.70 -22.90
C ASP A 34 6.83 0.14 -22.28
N ALA A 35 6.65 0.09 -20.95
CA ALA A 35 5.60 0.87 -20.29
C ALA A 35 5.93 2.37 -20.28
N HIS A 36 4.94 3.20 -20.57
CA HIS A 36 5.04 4.64 -20.37
C HIS A 36 4.79 4.96 -18.89
N ILE A 37 5.85 5.23 -18.15
CA ILE A 37 5.80 5.50 -16.69
C ILE A 37 5.85 7.00 -16.47
N VAL A 38 4.80 7.56 -15.84
CA VAL A 38 4.67 8.98 -15.48
C VAL A 38 4.83 9.13 -13.97
N LEU A 39 5.69 10.05 -13.56
CA LEU A 39 5.92 10.41 -12.17
C LEU A 39 5.48 11.84 -11.89
N LEU A 40 4.42 12.01 -11.10
CA LEU A 40 4.01 13.32 -10.59
C LEU A 40 4.70 13.57 -9.25
N VAL A 41 5.36 14.72 -9.15
CA VAL A 41 6.04 15.13 -7.93
C VAL A 41 5.66 16.56 -7.54
N ASP A 42 5.73 16.91 -6.25
CA ASP A 42 5.70 18.30 -5.85
C ASP A 42 7.07 18.97 -6.05
N ASP A 43 7.10 20.29 -6.11
CA ASP A 43 8.29 21.12 -6.24
C ASP A 43 9.36 20.77 -5.18
N LYS A 44 8.95 20.63 -3.91
CA LYS A 44 9.85 20.30 -2.79
C LYS A 44 10.46 18.91 -2.91
N THR A 45 9.72 17.94 -3.40
CA THR A 45 10.26 16.59 -3.68
C THR A 45 11.18 16.62 -4.90
N ASN A 46 10.83 17.39 -5.93
CA ASN A 46 11.67 17.54 -7.11
C ASN A 46 13.08 18.06 -6.77
N GLU A 47 13.21 18.99 -5.82
CA GLU A 47 14.51 19.45 -5.30
C GLU A 47 15.33 18.35 -4.60
N LEU A 48 14.67 17.33 -4.06
CA LEU A 48 15.33 16.20 -3.39
C LEU A 48 15.80 15.11 -4.36
N LEU A 49 15.40 15.16 -5.64
CA LEU A 49 15.78 14.19 -6.67
C LEU A 49 17.19 14.48 -7.21
N VAL A 50 18.16 14.43 -6.32
CA VAL A 50 19.60 14.68 -6.61
C VAL A 50 20.46 13.50 -6.14
N GLY A 51 21.67 13.37 -6.68
CA GLY A 51 22.59 12.28 -6.32
C GLY A 51 21.96 10.89 -6.53
N LYS A 52 22.04 10.03 -5.54
CA LYS A 52 21.46 8.67 -5.61
C LYS A 52 19.92 8.67 -5.72
N ARG A 53 19.26 9.67 -5.19
CA ARG A 53 17.81 9.81 -5.30
C ARG A 53 17.34 10.14 -6.71
N ALA A 54 18.18 10.77 -7.53
CA ALA A 54 17.89 11.01 -8.94
C ALA A 54 17.83 9.72 -9.78
N GLU A 55 18.25 8.59 -9.24
CA GLU A 55 18.22 7.29 -9.93
C GLU A 55 16.80 6.90 -10.39
N VAL A 56 15.76 7.30 -9.65
CA VAL A 56 14.37 7.04 -10.01
C VAL A 56 14.01 7.61 -11.39
N LEU A 57 14.65 8.72 -11.79
CA LEU A 57 14.43 9.38 -13.09
C LEU A 57 14.89 8.55 -14.29
N LYS A 58 15.72 7.53 -14.06
CA LYS A 58 16.20 6.63 -15.13
C LYS A 58 15.14 5.63 -15.58
N TYR A 59 14.10 5.42 -14.78
CA TYR A 59 13.10 4.38 -14.97
C TYR A 59 11.71 4.93 -15.29
N ILE A 60 11.61 6.24 -15.53
CA ILE A 60 10.37 6.92 -15.92
C ILE A 60 10.47 7.47 -17.34
N SER A 61 9.34 7.57 -18.02
CA SER A 61 9.21 8.16 -19.34
C SER A 61 8.95 9.66 -19.26
N GLU A 62 8.23 10.09 -18.22
CA GLU A 62 7.80 11.47 -18.04
C GLU A 62 7.80 11.86 -16.57
N LYS A 63 8.18 13.11 -16.28
CA LYS A 63 8.08 13.73 -14.96
C LYS A 63 7.25 15.00 -15.04
N ILE A 64 6.21 15.08 -14.20
CA ILE A 64 5.37 16.28 -14.07
C ILE A 64 5.58 16.87 -12.68
N VAL A 65 5.98 18.13 -12.62
CA VAL A 65 6.20 18.85 -11.36
C VAL A 65 4.99 19.74 -11.07
N ILE A 66 4.39 19.52 -9.89
CA ILE A 66 3.25 20.31 -9.40
C ILE A 66 3.77 21.32 -8.38
N SER A 67 3.57 22.60 -8.66
CA SER A 67 3.99 23.67 -7.75
C SER A 67 3.03 23.81 -6.57
N PHE A 68 3.61 23.92 -5.39
CA PHE A 68 2.93 24.19 -4.12
C PHE A 68 3.53 25.43 -3.45
N GLU A 69 3.82 26.46 -4.23
CA GLU A 69 4.32 27.74 -3.71
C GLU A 69 3.34 28.32 -2.67
N ASN A 70 3.90 28.89 -1.61
CA ASN A 70 3.14 29.57 -0.54
C ASN A 70 2.11 28.71 0.22
N THR A 71 2.30 27.38 0.26
CA THR A 71 1.42 26.48 1.03
C THR A 71 2.11 25.86 2.23
N THR A 72 1.35 25.72 3.33
CA THR A 72 1.75 25.02 4.56
C THR A 72 1.40 23.54 4.56
N LEU A 73 0.88 23.01 3.45
CA LEU A 73 0.48 21.59 3.34
C LEU A 73 1.65 20.65 3.64
N THR A 74 1.37 19.65 4.46
CA THR A 74 2.33 18.57 4.75
C THR A 74 2.63 17.75 3.48
N PRO A 75 3.76 17.03 3.40
CA PRO A 75 4.02 16.13 2.27
C PRO A 75 2.86 15.15 2.02
N MET A 76 2.26 14.61 3.09
CA MET A 76 1.10 13.72 2.98
C MET A 76 -0.10 14.42 2.33
N CYS A 77 -0.44 15.64 2.76
CA CYS A 77 -1.54 16.39 2.15
C CYS A 77 -1.26 16.74 0.69
N ARG A 78 -0.02 17.13 0.34
CA ARG A 78 0.36 17.37 -1.06
C ARG A 78 0.25 16.10 -1.92
N SER A 79 0.65 14.93 -1.37
CA SER A 79 0.47 13.65 -2.04
C SER A 79 -1.00 13.38 -2.35
N ARG A 80 -1.90 13.56 -1.38
CA ARG A 80 -3.34 13.34 -1.57
C ARG A 80 -3.96 14.36 -2.52
N TRP A 81 -3.52 15.61 -2.44
CA TRP A 81 -3.95 16.67 -3.36
C TRP A 81 -3.62 16.31 -4.81
N ILE A 82 -2.40 15.83 -5.08
CA ILE A 82 -2.00 15.39 -6.43
C ILE A 82 -2.78 14.13 -6.82
N LYS A 83 -2.83 13.12 -5.95
CA LYS A 83 -3.48 11.83 -6.21
C LYS A 83 -4.94 11.97 -6.62
N THR A 84 -5.69 12.79 -5.89
CA THR A 84 -7.11 13.03 -6.19
C THR A 84 -7.34 13.86 -7.45
N ARG A 85 -6.29 14.33 -8.10
CA ARG A 85 -6.33 15.11 -9.36
C ARG A 85 -5.62 14.42 -10.52
N VAL A 86 -5.14 13.22 -10.37
CA VAL A 86 -4.36 12.53 -11.40
C VAL A 86 -5.11 12.52 -12.74
N ARG A 87 -6.40 12.20 -12.76
CA ARG A 87 -7.22 12.19 -14.01
C ARG A 87 -7.32 13.57 -14.68
N LEU A 88 -7.22 14.65 -13.90
CA LEU A 88 -7.27 16.02 -14.42
C LEU A 88 -5.92 16.50 -14.94
N ILE A 89 -4.86 15.71 -14.76
CA ILE A 89 -3.48 16.05 -15.15
C ILE A 89 -2.99 15.13 -16.27
N ILE A 90 -3.40 13.88 -16.26
CA ILE A 90 -2.93 12.83 -17.18
C ILE A 90 -3.98 12.57 -18.25
N ASP A 91 -3.61 12.69 -19.52
CA ASP A 91 -4.44 12.29 -20.65
C ASP A 91 -4.30 10.79 -20.94
N GLY A 92 -5.34 10.18 -21.53
CA GLY A 92 -5.38 8.76 -21.89
C GLY A 92 -5.59 7.85 -20.68
N ASP A 93 -5.68 6.56 -20.92
CA ASP A 93 -5.92 5.55 -19.87
C ASP A 93 -4.67 5.35 -19.02
N PHE A 94 -4.86 5.12 -17.71
CA PHE A 94 -3.75 4.89 -16.82
C PHE A 94 -4.07 3.87 -15.69
N LEU A 95 -3.01 3.24 -15.19
CA LEU A 95 -2.99 2.52 -13.93
C LEU A 95 -2.22 3.36 -12.90
N PHE A 96 -2.94 3.93 -11.93
CA PHE A 96 -2.32 4.58 -10.78
C PHE A 96 -1.78 3.51 -9.83
N ILE A 97 -0.56 3.73 -9.32
CA ILE A 97 0.12 2.78 -8.42
C ILE A 97 0.76 3.55 -7.26
N ASP A 98 0.41 3.22 -6.02
CA ASP A 98 1.08 3.77 -4.83
C ASP A 98 2.54 3.32 -4.75
N SER A 99 3.41 4.16 -4.19
CA SER A 99 4.86 3.96 -4.16
C SER A 99 5.36 2.85 -3.23
N ASP A 100 4.50 2.30 -2.37
CA ASP A 100 4.81 1.19 -1.47
C ASP A 100 4.33 -0.17 -2.03
N THR A 101 4.52 -0.33 -3.34
CA THR A 101 4.16 -1.54 -4.09
C THR A 101 5.39 -2.20 -4.73
N ILE A 102 5.23 -3.45 -5.15
CA ILE A 102 6.18 -4.17 -6.01
C ILE A 102 5.40 -4.84 -7.13
N CYS A 103 5.69 -4.48 -8.37
CA CYS A 103 5.24 -5.20 -9.54
C CYS A 103 6.08 -6.49 -9.66
N GLN A 104 5.42 -7.63 -9.88
CA GLN A 104 6.12 -8.92 -10.01
C GLN A 104 5.76 -9.71 -11.25
N ARG A 105 4.95 -9.13 -12.12
CA ARG A 105 4.51 -9.75 -13.39
C ARG A 105 4.29 -8.66 -14.45
N PRO A 106 4.29 -9.04 -15.74
CA PRO A 106 3.83 -8.15 -16.82
C PRO A 106 2.40 -7.69 -16.58
N LEU A 107 2.12 -6.43 -16.88
CA LEU A 107 0.82 -5.77 -16.67
C LEU A 107 0.02 -5.58 -17.96
N ASN A 108 0.43 -6.19 -19.07
CA ASN A 108 -0.17 -5.96 -20.40
C ASN A 108 -1.68 -6.28 -20.45
N ASP A 109 -2.15 -7.22 -19.61
CA ASP A 109 -3.56 -7.57 -19.52
C ASP A 109 -4.47 -6.39 -19.11
N ILE A 110 -3.89 -5.32 -18.56
CA ILE A 110 -4.63 -4.10 -18.19
C ILE A 110 -5.26 -3.40 -19.40
N ASP A 111 -4.65 -3.51 -20.57
CA ASP A 111 -5.16 -2.90 -21.80
C ASP A 111 -6.48 -3.54 -22.27
N ASN A 112 -6.84 -4.70 -21.72
CA ASN A 112 -8.08 -5.42 -22.03
C ASN A 112 -9.22 -5.12 -21.03
N PHE A 113 -9.01 -4.20 -20.08
CA PHE A 113 -10.06 -3.87 -19.11
C PHE A 113 -11.17 -3.05 -19.78
N GLU A 114 -12.40 -3.48 -19.57
CA GLU A 114 -13.59 -2.81 -20.13
C GLU A 114 -14.20 -1.78 -19.16
N CYS A 115 -13.87 -1.88 -17.86
CA CYS A 115 -14.40 -0.98 -16.84
C CYS A 115 -13.90 0.46 -17.00
N GLU A 116 -14.71 1.42 -16.60
CA GLU A 116 -14.35 2.85 -16.52
C GLU A 116 -13.26 3.09 -15.47
N ILE A 117 -13.49 2.54 -14.27
CA ILE A 117 -12.52 2.52 -13.18
C ILE A 117 -12.52 1.12 -12.58
N GLY A 118 -11.32 0.55 -12.43
CA GLY A 118 -11.10 -0.74 -11.79
C GLY A 118 -10.34 -0.59 -10.48
N ALA A 119 -10.87 -1.17 -9.40
CA ALA A 119 -10.20 -1.22 -8.09
C ALA A 119 -10.48 -2.53 -7.36
N VAL A 120 -9.67 -2.85 -6.37
CA VAL A 120 -9.96 -3.94 -5.43
C VAL A 120 -10.60 -3.38 -4.16
N LEU A 121 -11.33 -4.21 -3.44
CA LEU A 121 -11.88 -3.83 -2.14
C LEU A 121 -10.76 -3.65 -1.11
N GLU A 122 -10.97 -2.74 -0.17
CA GLU A 122 -10.10 -2.62 1.00
C GLU A 122 -10.05 -3.95 1.74
N SER A 123 -8.84 -4.39 2.06
CA SER A 123 -8.62 -5.68 2.69
C SER A 123 -9.20 -6.89 1.91
N HIS A 124 -9.57 -6.72 0.63
CA HIS A 124 -10.21 -7.71 -0.24
C HIS A 124 -11.52 -8.29 0.34
N LEU A 125 -12.22 -7.54 1.15
CA LEU A 125 -13.42 -7.93 1.87
C LEU A 125 -14.54 -6.93 1.63
N LEU A 126 -15.78 -7.39 1.67
CA LEU A 126 -16.94 -6.52 1.82
C LEU A 126 -16.94 -5.90 3.22
N VAL A 127 -17.51 -4.72 3.39
CA VAL A 127 -17.54 -4.02 4.69
C VAL A 127 -18.15 -4.87 5.81
N ASN A 128 -19.20 -5.63 5.51
CA ASN A 128 -19.83 -6.55 6.47
C ASN A 128 -18.99 -7.78 6.83
N GLU A 129 -17.87 -8.00 6.12
CA GLU A 129 -16.88 -9.03 6.42
C GLU A 129 -15.68 -8.47 7.20
N PHE A 130 -15.63 -7.16 7.38
CA PHE A 130 -14.56 -6.52 8.14
C PHE A 130 -14.55 -7.02 9.58
N CYS A 131 -13.36 -7.14 10.13
CA CYS A 131 -13.23 -7.30 11.56
C CYS A 131 -13.70 -6.03 12.29
N THR A 132 -14.08 -6.16 13.57
CA THR A 132 -14.62 -5.06 14.35
C THR A 132 -13.74 -3.81 14.33
N SER A 133 -12.42 -3.98 14.46
CA SER A 133 -11.49 -2.85 14.49
C SER A 133 -11.35 -2.16 13.13
N LEU A 134 -11.38 -2.91 12.03
CA LEU A 134 -11.35 -2.35 10.69
C LEU A 134 -12.69 -1.66 10.37
N HIS A 135 -13.80 -2.29 10.72
CA HIS A 135 -15.14 -1.74 10.56
C HIS A 135 -15.31 -0.43 11.35
N GLU A 136 -14.99 -0.42 12.66
CA GLU A 136 -15.04 0.79 13.49
C GLU A 136 -14.14 1.92 12.92
N SER A 137 -12.96 1.55 12.38
CA SER A 137 -12.06 2.52 11.77
C SER A 137 -12.65 3.11 10.48
N ALA A 138 -13.18 2.26 9.59
CA ALA A 138 -13.83 2.68 8.35
C ALA A 138 -15.06 3.55 8.64
N GLN A 139 -15.93 3.12 9.54
CA GLN A 139 -17.13 3.87 9.97
C GLN A 139 -16.76 5.26 10.49
N LYS A 140 -15.77 5.33 11.39
CA LYS A 140 -15.32 6.61 11.96
C LYS A 140 -14.85 7.60 10.91
N VAL A 141 -14.01 7.16 9.95
CA VAL A 141 -13.44 8.07 8.95
C VAL A 141 -14.45 8.42 7.85
N CYS A 142 -15.33 7.50 7.47
CA CYS A 142 -16.37 7.72 6.48
C CYS A 142 -17.49 8.63 7.01
N ALA A 143 -17.86 8.51 8.29
CA ALA A 143 -18.85 9.38 8.94
C ALA A 143 -18.42 10.87 8.91
N THR A 144 -17.12 11.16 8.91
CA THR A 144 -16.60 12.53 8.84
C THR A 144 -17.06 13.29 7.58
N ILE A 145 -17.37 12.57 6.51
CA ILE A 145 -17.83 13.12 5.23
C ILE A 145 -19.23 12.63 4.83
N GLY A 146 -19.97 12.07 5.78
CA GLY A 146 -21.35 11.65 5.58
C GLY A 146 -21.54 10.37 4.77
N VAL A 147 -20.56 9.46 4.78
CA VAL A 147 -20.69 8.13 4.18
C VAL A 147 -21.00 7.09 5.25
N ASP A 148 -22.07 6.33 5.03
CA ASP A 148 -22.47 5.19 5.86
C ASP A 148 -21.92 3.90 5.26
N VAL A 149 -20.88 3.35 5.88
CA VAL A 149 -20.24 2.13 5.41
C VAL A 149 -21.09 0.87 5.59
N ASP A 150 -22.09 0.89 6.45
CA ASP A 150 -23.01 -0.25 6.65
C ASP A 150 -24.04 -0.36 5.52
N VAL A 151 -24.37 0.79 4.90
CA VAL A 151 -25.18 0.86 3.67
C VAL A 151 -24.30 0.58 2.45
N GLU A 152 -23.11 1.19 2.41
CA GLU A 152 -22.14 1.04 1.33
C GLU A 152 -21.27 -0.19 1.55
N ARG A 153 -21.68 -1.32 1.00
CA ARG A 153 -20.95 -2.59 1.18
C ARG A 153 -19.60 -2.65 0.49
N LEU A 154 -19.39 -1.78 -0.52
CA LEU A 154 -18.17 -1.73 -1.33
C LEU A 154 -17.29 -0.56 -0.88
N TYR A 155 -16.15 -0.88 -0.27
CA TYR A 155 -15.16 0.11 0.14
C TYR A 155 -13.84 -0.20 -0.55
N PHE A 156 -13.50 0.58 -1.58
CA PHE A 156 -12.36 0.32 -2.46
C PHE A 156 -11.05 0.86 -1.90
N SER A 157 -9.98 0.11 -2.15
CA SER A 157 -8.61 0.58 -1.93
C SER A 157 -8.22 1.58 -3.02
N SER A 158 -7.70 2.72 -2.62
CA SER A 158 -7.22 3.75 -3.54
C SER A 158 -5.76 3.56 -3.99
N GLY A 159 -5.07 2.50 -3.54
CA GLY A 159 -3.64 2.34 -3.77
C GLY A 159 -3.24 1.86 -5.16
N VAL A 160 -4.15 1.17 -5.87
CA VAL A 160 -4.00 0.81 -7.28
C VAL A 160 -5.36 1.00 -7.95
N LEU A 161 -5.41 1.86 -8.95
CA LEU A 161 -6.63 2.22 -9.67
C LEU A 161 -6.37 2.19 -11.18
N TYR A 162 -7.10 1.36 -11.90
CA TYR A 162 -7.21 1.49 -13.35
C TYR A 162 -8.26 2.56 -13.68
N VAL A 163 -7.96 3.44 -14.61
CA VAL A 163 -8.82 4.58 -14.96
C VAL A 163 -8.77 4.83 -16.46
N LYS A 164 -9.93 4.71 -17.13
CA LYS A 164 -10.10 5.15 -18.51
C LYS A 164 -10.21 6.67 -18.62
N ASP A 165 -9.93 7.19 -19.80
CA ASP A 165 -10.10 8.60 -20.11
C ASP A 165 -11.51 8.86 -20.67
N THR A 166 -12.47 9.08 -19.76
CA THR A 166 -13.88 9.31 -20.08
C THR A 166 -14.45 10.45 -19.25
N THR A 167 -15.54 11.04 -19.72
CA THR A 167 -16.24 12.11 -18.98
C THR A 167 -16.63 11.67 -17.57
N GLN A 168 -16.99 10.40 -17.40
CA GLN A 168 -17.43 9.87 -16.11
C GLN A 168 -16.27 9.76 -15.11
N THR A 169 -15.08 9.39 -15.58
CA THR A 169 -13.88 9.30 -14.73
C THR A 169 -13.37 10.70 -14.36
N HIS A 170 -13.45 11.67 -15.25
CA HIS A 170 -13.17 13.08 -14.94
C HIS A 170 -14.11 13.58 -13.82
N LYS A 171 -15.43 13.38 -13.98
CA LYS A 171 -16.41 13.76 -12.94
C LYS A 171 -16.12 13.12 -11.58
N LEU A 172 -15.77 11.82 -11.57
CA LEU A 172 -15.43 11.15 -10.31
C LEU A 172 -14.21 11.80 -9.64
N TYR A 173 -13.16 12.10 -10.40
CA TYR A 173 -11.94 12.71 -9.85
C TYR A 173 -12.16 14.15 -9.38
N GLU A 174 -13.02 14.93 -10.05
CA GLU A 174 -13.44 16.25 -9.58
C GLU A 174 -14.13 16.15 -8.21
N LEU A 175 -15.13 15.26 -8.08
CA LEU A 175 -15.82 15.03 -6.82
C LEU A 175 -14.90 14.43 -5.74
N TRP A 176 -14.02 13.48 -6.11
CA TRP A 176 -13.05 12.93 -5.18
C TRP A 176 -12.14 13.99 -4.59
N HIS A 177 -11.65 14.90 -5.44
CA HIS A 177 -10.81 16.02 -5.01
C HIS A 177 -11.59 16.97 -4.10
N GLN A 178 -12.80 17.36 -4.48
CA GLN A 178 -13.67 18.22 -3.69
C GLN A 178 -13.90 17.62 -2.30
N TYR A 179 -14.34 16.36 -2.21
CA TYR A 179 -14.61 15.71 -0.93
C TYR A 179 -13.36 15.47 -0.11
N TRP A 180 -12.21 15.26 -0.75
CA TRP A 180 -10.96 15.21 -0.03
C TRP A 180 -10.60 16.56 0.60
N LEU A 181 -10.81 17.67 -0.09
CA LEU A 181 -10.60 19.01 0.45
C LEU A 181 -11.51 19.27 1.65
N GLU A 182 -12.80 18.93 1.53
CA GLU A 182 -13.79 19.06 2.63
C GLU A 182 -13.36 18.19 3.84
N GLY A 183 -13.04 16.94 3.60
CA GLY A 183 -12.58 16.01 4.65
C GLY A 183 -11.29 16.48 5.32
N ASN A 184 -10.32 16.94 4.54
CA ASN A 184 -9.04 17.43 5.06
C ASN A 184 -9.21 18.69 5.93
N ALA A 185 -10.12 19.58 5.57
CA ALA A 185 -10.49 20.73 6.38
C ALA A 185 -11.12 20.32 7.73
N ASN A 186 -11.76 19.16 7.80
CA ASN A 186 -12.32 18.53 8.99
C ASN A 186 -11.36 17.54 9.69
N GLY A 187 -10.06 17.58 9.34
CA GLY A 187 -9.02 16.74 9.95
C GLY A 187 -8.89 15.32 9.39
N LEU A 188 -9.58 15.00 8.30
CA LEU A 188 -9.46 13.71 7.60
C LEU A 188 -8.26 13.75 6.65
N GLY A 189 -7.12 13.18 7.08
CA GLY A 189 -5.87 13.19 6.28
C GLY A 189 -5.78 12.10 5.20
N ILE A 190 -6.74 11.17 5.12
CA ILE A 190 -6.77 10.07 4.15
C ILE A 190 -7.74 10.36 3.01
N ASP A 191 -7.49 9.78 1.84
CA ASP A 191 -8.23 10.05 0.60
C ASP A 191 -9.34 9.03 0.28
N GLN A 192 -9.29 7.87 0.90
CA GLN A 192 -10.15 6.73 0.58
C GLN A 192 -11.64 6.95 0.92
N PRO A 193 -12.03 7.55 2.07
CA PRO A 193 -13.43 7.89 2.33
C PRO A 193 -14.02 8.84 1.29
N SER A 194 -13.22 9.80 0.84
CA SER A 194 -13.64 10.77 -0.19
C SER A 194 -13.85 10.10 -1.55
N LEU A 195 -13.04 9.06 -1.87
CA LEU A 195 -13.26 8.22 -3.04
C LEU A 195 -14.59 7.47 -2.95
N ALA A 196 -14.91 6.91 -1.78
CA ALA A 196 -16.19 6.23 -1.55
C ALA A 196 -17.36 7.17 -1.77
N LYS A 197 -17.34 8.39 -1.20
CA LYS A 197 -18.37 9.40 -1.41
C LYS A 197 -18.53 9.78 -2.88
N ALA A 198 -17.43 10.05 -3.56
CA ALA A 198 -17.44 10.38 -4.99
C ALA A 198 -18.03 9.24 -5.84
N ASN A 199 -17.68 7.98 -5.52
CA ASN A 199 -18.21 6.81 -6.22
C ASN A 199 -19.73 6.67 -6.06
N ILE A 200 -20.26 6.89 -4.86
CA ILE A 200 -21.71 6.90 -4.59
C ILE A 200 -22.38 7.94 -5.47
N GLU A 201 -21.91 9.17 -5.48
CA GLU A 201 -22.52 10.27 -6.24
C GLU A 201 -22.38 10.13 -7.76
N CYS A 202 -21.36 9.39 -8.21
CA CYS A 202 -21.25 9.03 -9.63
C CYS A 202 -22.07 7.79 -10.02
N GLY A 203 -22.87 7.21 -9.10
CA GLY A 203 -23.68 6.03 -9.37
C GLY A 203 -22.87 4.73 -9.40
N HIS A 204 -21.85 4.62 -8.54
CA HIS A 204 -21.01 3.42 -8.37
C HIS A 204 -20.25 3.00 -9.64
N VAL A 205 -19.51 3.93 -10.21
CA VAL A 205 -18.74 3.70 -11.45
C VAL A 205 -17.50 2.81 -11.24
N ILE A 206 -17.01 2.69 -10.01
CA ILE A 206 -15.85 1.83 -9.70
C ILE A 206 -16.28 0.37 -9.74
N GLN A 207 -15.64 -0.41 -10.58
CA GLN A 207 -15.87 -1.84 -10.73
C GLN A 207 -14.78 -2.64 -10.02
N LEU A 208 -15.20 -3.78 -9.49
CA LEU A 208 -14.29 -4.71 -8.84
C LEU A 208 -13.42 -5.43 -9.89
N ILE A 209 -12.10 -5.34 -9.74
CA ILE A 209 -11.14 -6.11 -10.51
C ILE A 209 -10.52 -7.24 -9.67
N ASP A 210 -9.82 -8.17 -10.32
CA ASP A 210 -9.16 -9.29 -9.64
C ASP A 210 -8.17 -8.77 -8.58
N ASN A 211 -8.25 -9.33 -7.39
CA ASN A 211 -7.42 -8.96 -6.24
C ASN A 211 -5.91 -9.09 -6.49
N ARG A 212 -5.49 -9.83 -7.54
CA ARG A 212 -4.09 -9.93 -7.96
C ARG A 212 -3.51 -8.61 -8.46
N TRP A 213 -4.35 -7.66 -8.90
CA TRP A 213 -3.91 -6.34 -9.37
C TRP A 213 -3.50 -5.41 -8.24
N ASN A 214 -3.96 -5.68 -7.02
CA ASN A 214 -3.57 -4.95 -5.82
C ASN A 214 -3.60 -5.89 -4.62
N CYS A 215 -2.63 -6.78 -4.54
CA CYS A 215 -2.55 -7.74 -3.44
C CYS A 215 -2.10 -7.04 -2.15
N ILE A 216 -3.06 -6.73 -1.29
CA ILE A 216 -2.80 -6.05 -0.01
C ILE A 216 -2.12 -7.05 0.94
N MET A 217 -0.81 -6.90 1.10
CA MET A 217 0.06 -7.87 1.79
C MET A 217 -0.28 -8.05 3.27
N PHE A 218 -0.87 -7.04 3.89
CA PHE A 218 -1.28 -7.12 5.29
C PHE A 218 -2.40 -8.13 5.51
N THR A 219 -3.36 -8.20 4.62
CA THR A 219 -4.56 -9.04 4.76
C THR A 219 -4.43 -10.36 4.00
N HIS A 220 -3.75 -10.36 2.84
CA HIS A 220 -3.72 -11.51 1.93
C HIS A 220 -2.31 -11.94 1.49
N PRO A 221 -1.35 -12.13 2.41
CA PRO A 221 0.03 -12.48 2.04
C PRO A 221 0.15 -13.82 1.29
N ARG A 222 -0.82 -14.74 1.47
CA ARG A 222 -0.82 -16.05 0.79
C ARG A 222 -1.06 -15.95 -0.71
N ARG A 223 -1.71 -14.88 -1.16
CA ARG A 223 -1.98 -14.63 -2.59
C ARG A 223 -0.81 -13.93 -3.30
N ALA A 224 0.24 -13.60 -2.57
CA ALA A 224 1.40 -12.89 -3.10
C ALA A 224 2.02 -13.55 -4.33
N LYS A 225 2.08 -14.89 -4.37
CA LYS A 225 2.68 -15.64 -5.49
C LYS A 225 2.02 -15.36 -6.84
N ASP A 226 0.71 -15.15 -6.85
CA ASP A 226 -0.07 -15.02 -8.07
C ASP A 226 -0.41 -13.57 -8.40
N ALA A 227 -0.05 -12.63 -7.52
CA ALA A 227 -0.33 -11.23 -7.70
C ALA A 227 0.46 -10.62 -8.87
N TYR A 228 -0.14 -9.62 -9.53
CA TYR A 228 0.54 -8.71 -10.44
C TYR A 228 1.30 -7.64 -9.66
N ILE A 229 0.64 -7.06 -8.64
CA ILE A 229 1.18 -6.00 -7.80
C ILE A 229 1.01 -6.38 -6.33
N LEU A 230 2.10 -6.41 -5.59
CA LEU A 230 2.13 -6.54 -4.13
C LEU A 230 2.05 -5.15 -3.52
N HIS A 231 1.13 -4.92 -2.58
CA HIS A 231 0.94 -3.64 -1.93
C HIS A 231 1.15 -3.76 -0.41
N PHE A 232 2.10 -3.01 0.12
CA PHE A 232 2.52 -3.10 1.52
C PHE A 232 1.83 -2.08 2.43
N ALA A 233 1.10 -1.11 1.86
CA ALA A 233 0.27 -0.13 2.55
C ALA A 233 0.93 0.42 3.83
N ALA A 234 0.17 0.64 4.90
CA ALA A 234 0.67 1.12 6.18
C ALA A 234 1.66 0.15 6.88
N TYR A 235 1.77 -1.08 6.42
CA TYR A 235 2.57 -2.16 7.02
C TYR A 235 3.90 -2.41 6.28
N ARG A 236 4.61 -1.35 5.94
CA ARG A 236 5.92 -1.38 5.26
C ARG A 236 6.94 -2.29 5.92
N ASN A 237 6.80 -2.53 7.21
CA ASN A 237 7.67 -3.44 7.96
C ASN A 237 7.42 -4.93 7.69
N MET A 238 6.38 -5.27 6.92
CA MET A 238 6.13 -6.66 6.48
C MET A 238 7.06 -7.08 5.34
N SER A 239 7.78 -6.13 4.75
CA SER A 239 8.76 -6.39 3.72
C SER A 239 10.17 -6.00 4.16
N PHE A 240 11.13 -6.88 3.90
CA PHE A 240 12.55 -6.54 4.06
C PHE A 240 12.91 -5.32 3.21
N LEU A 241 12.45 -5.26 1.97
CA LEU A 241 12.75 -4.18 1.03
C LEU A 241 12.25 -2.81 1.50
N PHE A 242 11.10 -2.77 2.21
CA PHE A 242 10.56 -1.53 2.76
C PHE A 242 10.97 -1.27 4.22
N SER A 243 11.91 -2.06 4.76
CA SER A 243 12.47 -1.79 6.09
C SER A 243 13.27 -0.48 6.09
N LYS A 244 13.25 0.23 7.22
CA LYS A 244 14.03 1.47 7.38
C LYS A 244 15.51 1.30 7.02
N ARG A 245 16.06 0.11 7.27
CA ARG A 245 17.46 -0.21 7.01
C ARG A 245 17.73 -0.31 5.50
N VAL A 246 16.92 -1.07 4.77
CA VAL A 246 17.12 -1.23 3.31
C VAL A 246 16.84 0.09 2.60
N LEU A 247 15.79 0.81 2.99
CA LEU A 247 15.52 2.12 2.40
C LEU A 247 16.64 3.13 2.71
N GLY A 248 17.21 3.10 3.93
CA GLY A 248 18.40 3.89 4.27
C GLY A 248 19.61 3.52 3.41
N TYR A 249 19.85 2.22 3.22
CA TYR A 249 20.91 1.73 2.35
C TYR A 249 20.73 2.19 0.89
N ILE A 250 19.51 2.10 0.35
CA ILE A 250 19.20 2.57 -1.02
C ILE A 250 19.42 4.08 -1.13
N LYS A 251 19.06 4.84 -0.11
CA LYS A 251 19.26 6.30 -0.08
C LYS A 251 20.74 6.67 -0.26
N GLU A 252 21.64 5.90 0.32
CA GLU A 252 23.09 6.13 0.28
C GLU A 252 23.77 5.54 -0.95
N ASN A 253 23.32 4.36 -1.40
CA ASN A 253 24.00 3.55 -2.41
C ASN A 253 23.26 3.46 -3.76
N GLY A 254 21.96 3.79 -3.80
CA GLY A 254 21.08 3.52 -4.95
C GLY A 254 20.63 2.06 -4.99
N LEU A 255 20.02 1.63 -6.09
CA LEU A 255 19.63 0.23 -6.35
C LEU A 255 20.83 -0.57 -6.79
N THR A 256 21.48 -1.23 -5.84
CA THR A 256 22.54 -2.21 -6.16
C THR A 256 21.96 -3.48 -6.77
N GLU A 257 22.75 -4.27 -7.49
CA GLU A 257 22.29 -5.55 -8.06
C GLU A 257 21.77 -6.52 -6.98
N TYR A 258 22.35 -6.47 -5.79
CA TYR A 258 21.87 -7.22 -4.63
C TYR A 258 20.42 -6.85 -4.27
N VAL A 259 20.07 -5.56 -4.19
CA VAL A 259 18.70 -5.11 -3.90
C VAL A 259 17.77 -5.46 -5.07
N LYS A 260 18.23 -5.27 -6.31
CA LYS A 260 17.45 -5.61 -7.51
C LYS A 260 17.09 -7.10 -7.56
N ASP A 261 17.98 -7.99 -7.12
CA ASP A 261 17.71 -9.43 -7.09
C ASP A 261 16.54 -9.76 -6.14
N TYR A 262 16.48 -9.11 -4.98
CA TYR A 262 15.32 -9.25 -4.08
C TYR A 262 14.04 -8.68 -4.68
N ILE A 263 14.12 -7.60 -5.45
CA ILE A 263 12.94 -7.01 -6.10
C ILE A 263 12.42 -7.93 -7.23
N LYS A 264 13.33 -8.58 -7.98
CA LYS A 264 12.96 -9.56 -9.02
C LYS A 264 12.19 -10.76 -8.47
N HIS A 265 12.48 -11.15 -7.23
CA HIS A 265 11.94 -12.34 -6.61
C HIS A 265 11.29 -12.02 -5.23
N PRO A 266 10.34 -11.10 -5.18
CA PRO A 266 9.81 -10.61 -3.91
C PRO A 266 9.12 -11.72 -3.11
N CYS A 267 8.52 -12.71 -3.78
CA CYS A 267 7.87 -13.83 -3.12
C CYS A 267 8.81 -14.76 -2.38
N ASN A 268 10.09 -14.83 -2.74
CA ASN A 268 11.08 -15.61 -2.00
C ASN A 268 11.29 -15.05 -0.59
N SER A 269 11.03 -13.76 -0.39
CA SER A 269 11.13 -13.06 0.89
C SER A 269 9.85 -13.03 1.70
N TYR A 270 8.69 -13.40 1.11
CA TYR A 270 7.36 -13.19 1.72
C TYR A 270 6.47 -14.42 1.77
N ILE A 271 6.92 -15.58 1.29
CA ILE A 271 6.07 -16.76 1.26
C ILE A 271 5.85 -17.31 2.67
N PRO A 272 4.58 -17.48 3.10
CA PRO A 272 4.23 -17.89 4.46
C PRO A 272 4.75 -19.26 4.88
N PHE A 273 5.18 -20.08 3.94
CA PHE A 273 5.58 -21.46 4.17
C PHE A 273 7.06 -21.73 3.95
N ASP A 274 7.83 -20.71 3.53
CA ASP A 274 9.28 -20.77 3.55
C ASP A 274 9.79 -20.52 4.97
N SER A 275 10.85 -21.23 5.37
CA SER A 275 11.45 -21.09 6.70
C SER A 275 11.91 -19.66 6.97
N GLU A 276 12.37 -18.94 5.95
CA GLU A 276 12.76 -17.53 6.06
C GLU A 276 11.55 -16.61 6.21
N PHE A 277 10.45 -16.87 5.52
CA PHE A 277 9.21 -16.13 5.70
C PHE A 277 8.61 -16.35 7.11
N TYR A 278 8.72 -17.56 7.64
CA TYR A 278 8.32 -17.81 9.03
C TYR A 278 9.13 -16.95 10.00
N HIS A 279 10.39 -16.78 9.73
CA HIS A 279 11.26 -15.87 10.52
C HIS A 279 10.87 -14.41 10.34
N TYR A 280 10.44 -14.02 9.16
CA TYR A 280 9.97 -12.68 8.86
C TYR A 280 8.63 -12.37 9.53
N LYS A 281 7.62 -13.22 9.33
CA LYS A 281 6.35 -13.14 10.07
C LYS A 281 6.57 -13.13 11.57
N LEU A 282 7.49 -13.93 12.07
CA LEU A 282 7.81 -13.97 13.50
C LEU A 282 8.40 -12.64 13.97
N LYS A 283 9.22 -11.97 13.16
CA LYS A 283 9.77 -10.65 13.48
C LYS A 283 8.69 -9.56 13.48
N ASP A 284 7.71 -9.64 12.60
CA ASP A 284 6.57 -8.74 12.56
C ASP A 284 5.54 -9.08 13.67
N TYR A 285 5.36 -10.33 14.02
CA TYR A 285 4.64 -10.76 15.22
C TYR A 285 5.27 -10.17 16.49
N ILE A 286 6.57 -10.08 16.55
CA ILE A 286 7.30 -9.47 17.64
C ILE A 286 7.12 -7.96 17.69
N LYS A 287 7.00 -7.28 16.52
CA LYS A 287 6.61 -5.87 16.49
C LYS A 287 5.16 -5.66 16.89
N CYS A 288 4.25 -6.53 16.46
CA CYS A 288 2.87 -6.54 16.94
C CYS A 288 2.79 -6.77 18.46
N TYR A 289 3.72 -7.55 19.05
CA TYR A 289 3.83 -7.67 20.51
C TYR A 289 4.10 -6.32 21.18
N ASN A 290 5.01 -5.52 20.65
CA ASN A 290 5.28 -4.17 21.18
C ASN A 290 4.10 -3.21 20.96
N ILE A 291 3.28 -3.48 19.95
CA ILE A 291 2.02 -2.77 19.68
C ILE A 291 0.93 -3.25 20.65
N LEU A 292 0.90 -4.54 20.99
CA LEU A 292 -0.01 -5.13 21.97
C LEU A 292 0.26 -4.66 23.41
N GLU A 293 1.49 -4.35 23.77
CA GLU A 293 1.80 -3.69 25.04
C GLU A 293 1.13 -2.31 25.15
N LYS A 294 0.75 -1.70 24.02
CA LYS A 294 0.06 -0.40 23.96
C LYS A 294 -1.47 -0.45 23.91
N GLY A 295 -2.07 -1.63 23.89
CA GLY A 295 -3.53 -1.77 24.00
C GLY A 295 -4.19 -2.90 23.21
N VAL A 296 -5.28 -3.37 23.79
CA VAL A 296 -6.14 -4.50 23.35
C VAL A 296 -6.69 -4.32 21.93
N LYS A 297 -6.87 -3.08 21.47
CA LYS A 297 -7.38 -2.78 20.13
C LYS A 297 -6.50 -3.36 19.01
N ASN A 298 -5.21 -3.46 19.24
CA ASN A 298 -4.26 -3.93 18.24
C ASN A 298 -4.21 -5.48 18.13
N TYR A 299 -4.73 -6.18 19.14
CA TYR A 299 -4.81 -7.65 19.13
C TYR A 299 -5.84 -8.15 18.10
N ALA A 300 -6.99 -7.50 18.00
CA ALA A 300 -7.99 -7.87 17.02
C ALA A 300 -7.45 -7.69 15.59
N MET A 301 -6.81 -6.55 15.29
CA MET A 301 -6.14 -6.30 14.01
C MET A 301 -5.09 -7.37 13.69
N TYR A 302 -4.33 -7.79 14.68
CA TYR A 302 -3.31 -8.83 14.52
C TYR A 302 -3.91 -10.19 14.16
N ILE A 303 -4.93 -10.62 14.89
CA ILE A 303 -5.63 -11.89 14.60
C ILE A 303 -6.29 -11.83 13.23
N ASP A 304 -6.92 -10.72 12.90
CA ASP A 304 -7.57 -10.50 11.60
C ASP A 304 -6.54 -10.58 10.45
N ALA A 305 -5.38 -9.94 10.61
CA ALA A 305 -4.31 -10.00 9.61
C ALA A 305 -3.71 -11.40 9.45
N THR A 306 -3.60 -12.14 10.56
CA THR A 306 -3.04 -13.50 10.54
C THR A 306 -4.00 -14.51 9.92
N PHE A 307 -5.30 -14.31 10.11
CA PHE A 307 -6.36 -15.23 9.69
C PHE A 307 -7.29 -14.60 8.64
N ALA A 308 -6.85 -13.57 7.93
CA ALA A 308 -7.63 -12.86 6.92
C ALA A 308 -8.21 -13.77 5.82
N ASP A 309 -7.53 -14.89 5.52
CA ASP A 309 -8.01 -15.89 4.56
C ASP A 309 -9.01 -16.89 5.15
N TYR A 310 -9.30 -16.80 6.46
CA TYR A 310 -10.28 -17.66 7.10
C TYR A 310 -11.61 -16.91 7.21
N SER A 311 -12.67 -17.54 6.72
CA SER A 311 -14.03 -17.00 6.89
C SER A 311 -14.25 -16.58 8.35
N PRO A 312 -14.92 -15.44 8.61
CA PRO A 312 -15.36 -15.04 9.96
C PRO A 312 -16.20 -16.11 10.70
N LYS A 313 -16.70 -17.10 9.94
CA LYS A 313 -17.43 -18.28 10.47
C LYS A 313 -16.49 -19.37 10.98
N ASN A 314 -15.18 -19.29 10.69
CA ASN A 314 -14.22 -20.30 11.14
C ASN A 314 -14.14 -20.32 12.67
N VAL A 315 -14.26 -21.51 13.25
CA VAL A 315 -14.26 -21.72 14.70
C VAL A 315 -12.96 -21.23 15.35
N VAL A 316 -11.82 -21.43 14.68
CA VAL A 316 -10.50 -20.98 15.17
C VAL A 316 -10.42 -19.45 15.20
N TYR A 317 -10.90 -18.78 14.15
CA TYR A 317 -10.96 -17.34 14.10
C TYR A 317 -11.84 -16.77 15.21
N LYS A 318 -13.04 -17.31 15.39
CA LYS A 318 -13.96 -16.94 16.48
C LYS A 318 -13.36 -17.19 17.86
N PHE A 319 -12.70 -18.34 18.05
CA PHE A 319 -12.05 -18.71 19.29
C PHE A 319 -10.91 -17.74 19.65
N LEU A 320 -10.03 -17.44 18.71
CA LEU A 320 -8.92 -16.51 18.92
C LEU A 320 -9.40 -15.08 19.14
N ARG A 321 -10.50 -14.69 18.50
CA ARG A 321 -11.08 -13.36 18.61
C ARG A 321 -11.94 -13.17 19.86
N SER A 322 -12.62 -14.22 20.33
CA SER A 322 -13.60 -14.15 21.45
C SER A 322 -12.96 -13.94 22.83
N GLY A 323 -11.69 -13.56 22.93
CA GLY A 323 -11.13 -13.10 24.19
C GLY A 323 -10.51 -14.17 25.07
N PHE A 324 -10.08 -15.30 24.52
CA PHE A 324 -9.17 -16.20 25.25
C PHE A 324 -7.78 -15.56 25.39
N TYR A 325 -7.80 -14.40 26.03
CA TYR A 325 -6.70 -13.53 26.38
C TYR A 325 -5.50 -14.28 26.96
N LYS A 326 -5.77 -15.25 27.85
CA LYS A 326 -4.71 -16.01 28.51
C LYS A 326 -3.91 -16.85 27.52
N LEU A 327 -4.57 -17.49 26.54
CA LEU A 327 -3.90 -18.33 25.55
C LEU A 327 -3.08 -17.49 24.59
N ALA A 328 -3.64 -16.37 24.12
CA ALA A 328 -2.95 -15.44 23.25
C ALA A 328 -1.74 -14.78 23.94
N ILE A 329 -1.88 -14.37 25.19
CA ILE A 329 -0.76 -13.85 26.01
C ILE A 329 0.30 -14.93 26.23
N THR A 330 -0.10 -16.18 26.51
CA THR A 330 0.84 -17.29 26.66
C THR A 330 1.58 -17.57 25.35
N THR A 331 0.87 -17.58 24.22
CA THR A 331 1.48 -17.72 22.89
C THR A 331 2.44 -16.57 22.59
N LEU A 332 2.08 -15.34 22.92
CA LEU A 332 2.93 -14.16 22.78
C LEU A 332 4.16 -14.22 23.71
N LEU A 333 4.04 -14.73 24.90
CA LEU A 333 5.18 -14.95 25.81
C LEU A 333 6.14 -16.03 25.29
N ILE A 334 5.62 -17.11 24.70
CA ILE A 334 6.42 -18.12 24.00
C ILE A 334 7.12 -17.53 22.78
N LEU A 335 6.44 -16.69 22.03
CA LEU A 335 6.99 -15.97 20.90
C LEU A 335 8.07 -14.95 21.34
N LYS A 336 7.87 -14.28 22.48
CA LYS A 336 8.88 -13.40 23.11
C LYS A 336 10.15 -14.18 23.49
N TRP A 337 9.99 -15.36 24.06
CA TRP A 337 11.12 -16.23 24.40
C TRP A 337 11.86 -16.73 23.14
N ARG A 338 11.14 -17.13 22.10
CA ARG A 338 11.73 -17.46 20.77
C ARG A 338 12.43 -16.28 20.13
N ARG A 339 11.94 -15.03 20.30
CA ARG A 339 12.58 -13.80 19.85
C ARG A 339 14.03 -13.68 20.29
N THR A 340 14.31 -13.96 21.55
CA THR A 340 15.66 -13.83 22.11
C THR A 340 16.64 -14.79 21.44
N ARG A 341 16.18 -15.96 21.00
CA ARG A 341 16.97 -16.93 20.22
C ARG A 341 17.13 -16.50 18.75
N LEU A 342 16.09 -15.93 18.14
CA LEU A 342 16.09 -15.50 16.74
C LEU A 342 16.94 -14.23 16.55
N ASN A 343 16.91 -13.28 17.46
CA ASN A 343 17.77 -12.09 17.38
C ASN A 343 19.28 -12.44 17.35
N LYS A 344 19.69 -13.58 17.95
CA LYS A 344 21.07 -14.08 17.83
C LYS A 344 21.38 -14.57 16.40
N LYS A 345 20.41 -15.16 15.70
CA LYS A 345 20.56 -15.69 14.34
C LYS A 345 20.49 -14.57 13.28
N TYR A 346 19.64 -13.54 13.53
CA TYR A 346 19.53 -12.39 12.65
C TYR A 346 20.70 -11.43 12.68
N LYS A 347 21.43 -11.33 13.79
CA LYS A 347 22.74 -10.63 13.79
C LYS A 347 23.72 -11.20 12.76
N CYS A 348 23.57 -12.47 12.39
CA CYS A 348 24.37 -13.09 11.36
C CYS A 348 23.99 -12.60 9.94
N ILE A 349 22.68 -12.47 9.66
CA ILE A 349 22.18 -11.92 8.38
C ILE A 349 22.46 -10.42 8.30
N GLU A 350 22.36 -9.71 9.43
CA GLU A 350 22.74 -8.30 9.52
C GLU A 350 24.21 -8.03 9.18
N ASN A 351 25.09 -8.97 9.52
CA ASN A 351 26.51 -8.88 9.18
C ASN A 351 26.80 -9.25 7.71
N ILE A 352 25.94 -10.02 7.07
CA ILE A 352 26.05 -10.34 5.62
C ILE A 352 25.63 -9.13 4.77
N CYS A 353 24.65 -8.35 5.21
CA CYS A 353 24.25 -7.11 4.54
C CYS A 353 25.19 -5.91 4.84
N ALA A 354 26.19 -6.08 5.71
CA ALA A 354 27.18 -5.07 6.06
C ALA A 354 28.52 -5.28 5.33
N LYS A 355 28.64 -6.36 4.55
CA LYS A 355 29.75 -6.62 3.59
C LYS A 355 29.23 -6.39 2.17
#